data_7aaadefd364918340cf03547f6198283
#
_entry.id   7aaadefd364918340cf03547f6198283
#
_cell.length_a   1.000
_cell.length_b   1.000
_cell.length_c   1.000
_cell.angle_alpha   90.00
_cell.angle_beta   90.00
_cell.angle_gamma   90.00
#
_symmetry.space_group_name_H-M   'P 1'
#
loop_
_entity.id
_entity.type
_entity.pdbx_description
1 polymer ?
#
loop_
_entity_poly.entity_id
_entity_poly.type
_entity_poly.pdbx_seq_one_letter_code
_entity_poly.pdbx_strand_id
1 'polypeptide(L)'
;MDTAVRIDMARKMEIAGLHNMRANLRYYEKRHKGRFTEAIESIGEFAKQMKSITEINAMMLIEAKARQKYYSVFDQILENEEFKFVQRTKRPPQNEINACLSFGNTLLYNQFSSLIWKKGLDIRFGIV
;
A
#
# COMPACT_ATOMS: atom_id res chain seq x y z
N MET A 1 13.12 -18.51 11.18
CA MET A 1 13.55 -17.91 9.89
C MET A 1 14.73 -17.01 10.17
N ASP A 2 15.78 -17.13 9.37
CA ASP A 2 16.98 -16.25 9.48
C ASP A 2 16.56 -14.78 9.34
N THR A 3 17.09 -13.91 10.21
CA THR A 3 16.79 -12.48 10.24
C THR A 3 17.13 -11.79 8.91
N ALA A 4 18.25 -12.16 8.29
CA ALA A 4 18.66 -11.59 7.00
C ALA A 4 17.69 -11.95 5.87
N VAL A 5 17.23 -13.20 5.83
CA VAL A 5 16.24 -13.67 4.87
C VAL A 5 14.90 -12.97 5.08
N ARG A 6 14.47 -12.80 6.33
CA ARG A 6 13.24 -12.08 6.67
C ARG A 6 13.29 -10.63 6.19
N ILE A 7 14.38 -9.93 6.44
CA ILE A 7 14.59 -8.53 6.02
C ILE A 7 14.56 -8.42 4.48
N ASP A 8 15.22 -9.34 3.78
CA ASP A 8 15.24 -9.34 2.31
C ASP A 8 13.84 -9.58 1.72
N MET A 9 13.09 -10.53 2.27
CA MET A 9 11.70 -10.79 1.86
C MET A 9 10.79 -9.59 2.14
N ALA A 10 10.87 -9.00 3.34
CA ALA A 10 10.11 -7.81 3.70
C ALA A 10 10.39 -6.67 2.72
N ARG A 11 11.67 -6.39 2.46
CA ARG A 11 12.09 -5.34 1.52
C ARG A 11 11.52 -5.55 0.12
N LYS A 12 11.57 -6.77 -0.40
CA LYS A 12 11.02 -7.10 -1.73
C LYS A 12 9.51 -6.88 -1.79
N MET A 13 8.78 -7.27 -0.74
CA MET A 13 7.33 -7.07 -0.65
C MET A 13 6.97 -5.59 -0.59
N GLU A 14 7.67 -4.81 0.24
CA GLU A 14 7.43 -3.38 0.38
C GLU A 14 7.73 -2.63 -0.92
N ILE A 15 8.85 -2.93 -1.58
CA ILE A 15 9.19 -2.33 -2.87
C ILE A 15 8.11 -2.67 -3.92
N ALA A 16 7.63 -3.90 -3.96
CA ALA A 16 6.54 -4.29 -4.87
C ALA A 16 5.24 -3.50 -4.58
N GLY A 17 4.89 -3.32 -3.30
CA GLY A 17 3.75 -2.50 -2.88
C GLY A 17 3.88 -1.05 -3.36
N LEU A 18 5.05 -0.43 -3.17
CA LEU A 18 5.32 0.93 -3.64
C LEU A 18 5.26 1.05 -5.17
N HIS A 19 5.77 0.06 -5.90
CA HIS A 19 5.65 0.02 -7.36
C HIS A 19 4.18 -0.08 -7.82
N ASN A 20 3.35 -0.87 -7.13
CA ASN A 20 1.93 -0.99 -7.44
C ASN A 20 1.18 0.32 -7.20
N MET A 21 1.45 1.03 -6.10
CA MET A 21 0.90 2.36 -5.85
C MET A 21 1.25 3.34 -6.99
N ARG A 22 2.52 3.37 -7.40
CA ARG A 22 2.98 4.21 -8.53
C ARG A 22 2.32 3.83 -9.84
N ALA A 23 2.19 2.54 -10.12
CA ALA A 23 1.58 2.06 -11.36
C ALA A 23 0.11 2.51 -11.45
N ASN A 24 -0.62 2.43 -10.34
CA ASN A 24 -1.99 2.91 -10.25
C ASN A 24 -2.08 4.43 -10.49
N LEU A 25 -1.26 5.23 -9.82
CA LEU A 25 -1.23 6.68 -10.03
C LEU A 25 -0.84 7.06 -11.47
N ARG A 26 0.10 6.34 -12.09
CA ARG A 26 0.48 6.56 -13.49
C ARG A 26 -0.66 6.29 -14.47
N TYR A 27 -1.52 5.32 -14.15
CA TYR A 27 -2.71 5.05 -14.95
C TYR A 27 -3.65 6.26 -14.99
N TYR A 28 -3.88 6.90 -13.83
CA TYR A 28 -4.71 8.10 -13.74
C TYR A 28 -4.00 9.35 -14.29
N GLU A 29 -2.68 9.48 -14.09
CA GLU A 29 -1.87 10.59 -14.62
C GLU A 29 -1.96 10.69 -16.16
N LYS A 30 -2.06 9.57 -16.86
CA LYS A 30 -2.25 9.57 -18.33
C LYS A 30 -3.55 10.26 -18.77
N ARG A 31 -4.56 10.26 -17.93
CA ARG A 31 -5.87 10.88 -18.19
C ARG A 31 -5.95 12.31 -17.68
N HIS A 32 -5.22 12.63 -16.63
CA HIS A 32 -5.25 13.90 -15.92
C HIS A 32 -3.82 14.41 -15.70
N LYS A 33 -3.16 14.81 -16.80
CA LYS A 33 -1.73 15.19 -16.79
C LYS A 33 -1.43 16.26 -15.74
N GLY A 34 -0.39 16.01 -14.94
CA GLY A 34 0.12 16.92 -13.93
C GLY A 34 -0.53 16.80 -12.55
N ARG A 35 -1.64 16.04 -12.39
CA ARG A 35 -2.33 15.94 -11.09
C ARG A 35 -1.62 15.04 -10.10
N PHE A 36 -0.98 13.99 -10.57
CA PHE A 36 -0.40 12.93 -9.72
C PHE A 36 1.12 12.88 -9.78
N THR A 37 1.76 13.73 -10.57
CA THR A 37 3.20 13.73 -10.81
C THR A 37 3.99 13.77 -9.51
N GLU A 38 3.67 14.70 -8.61
CA GLU A 38 4.34 14.85 -7.31
C GLU A 38 4.22 13.58 -6.44
N ALA A 39 3.04 12.99 -6.38
CA ALA A 39 2.82 11.76 -5.61
C ALA A 39 3.59 10.56 -6.21
N ILE A 40 3.62 10.45 -7.54
CA ILE A 40 4.38 9.42 -8.26
C ILE A 40 5.88 9.53 -7.98
N GLU A 41 6.41 10.75 -8.00
CA GLU A 41 7.83 11.03 -7.73
C GLU A 41 8.16 10.74 -6.26
N SER A 42 7.36 11.25 -5.32
CA SER A 42 7.55 11.01 -3.88
C SER A 42 7.56 9.52 -3.53
N ILE A 43 6.60 8.74 -4.05
CA ILE A 43 6.56 7.29 -3.82
C ILE A 43 7.76 6.61 -4.51
N GLY A 44 8.22 7.14 -5.63
CA GLY A 44 9.43 6.69 -6.30
C GLY A 44 10.69 6.86 -5.44
N GLU A 45 10.83 7.99 -4.77
CA GLU A 45 11.94 8.22 -3.84
C GLU A 45 11.85 7.30 -2.60
N PHE A 46 10.65 7.06 -2.06
CA PHE A 46 10.46 6.06 -1.00
C PHE A 46 10.88 4.65 -1.45
N ALA A 47 10.57 4.26 -2.68
CA ALA A 47 11.00 2.98 -3.21
C ALA A 47 12.52 2.87 -3.39
N LYS A 48 13.21 3.98 -3.69
CA LYS A 48 14.68 4.01 -3.72
C LYS A 48 15.27 3.89 -2.31
N GLN A 49 14.75 4.66 -1.35
CA GLN A 49 15.17 4.59 0.04
C GLN A 49 15.00 3.18 0.63
N MET A 50 13.88 2.51 0.32
CA MET A 50 13.58 1.16 0.79
C MET A 50 14.69 0.14 0.46
N LYS A 51 15.40 0.33 -0.65
CA LYS A 51 16.44 -0.62 -1.11
C LYS A 51 17.61 -0.75 -0.14
N SER A 52 17.94 0.31 0.59
CA SER A 52 19.08 0.35 1.50
C SER A 52 18.71 0.07 2.97
N ILE A 53 17.42 -0.08 3.28
CA ILE A 53 16.98 -0.25 4.67
C ILE A 53 17.15 -1.71 5.10
N THR A 54 17.70 -1.87 6.31
CA THR A 54 17.97 -3.18 6.91
C THR A 54 17.13 -3.45 8.16
N GLU A 55 16.29 -2.49 8.57
CA GLU A 55 15.46 -2.60 9.76
C GLU A 55 13.96 -2.56 9.42
N ILE A 56 13.20 -3.51 9.97
CA ILE A 56 11.76 -3.65 9.71
C ILE A 56 11.00 -2.37 10.11
N ASN A 57 11.29 -1.80 11.28
CA ASN A 57 10.59 -0.58 11.73
C ASN A 57 10.81 0.61 10.79
N ALA A 58 12.02 0.73 10.23
CA ALA A 58 12.33 1.77 9.25
C ALA A 58 11.58 1.52 7.92
N MET A 59 11.44 0.26 7.49
CA MET A 59 10.64 -0.10 6.32
C MET A 59 9.17 0.27 6.52
N MET A 60 8.60 -0.07 7.69
CA MET A 60 7.21 0.26 8.04
C MET A 60 6.96 1.78 8.06
N LEU A 61 7.94 2.56 8.53
CA LEU A 61 7.84 4.03 8.52
C LEU A 61 7.78 4.59 7.09
N ILE A 62 8.62 4.07 6.18
CA ILE A 62 8.61 4.48 4.78
C ILE A 62 7.30 4.06 4.10
N GLU A 63 6.85 2.83 4.35
CA GLU A 63 5.56 2.34 3.85
C GLU A 63 4.40 3.24 4.31
N ALA A 64 4.37 3.61 5.59
CA ALA A 64 3.35 4.50 6.14
C ALA A 64 3.36 5.88 5.46
N LYS A 65 4.52 6.48 5.25
CA LYS A 65 4.66 7.75 4.51
C LYS A 65 4.19 7.63 3.06
N ALA A 66 4.55 6.55 2.39
CA ALA A 66 4.12 6.30 1.02
C ALA A 66 2.61 6.10 0.91
N ARG A 67 2.00 5.36 1.84
CA ARG A 67 0.53 5.20 1.92
C ARG A 67 -0.16 6.52 2.19
N GLN A 68 0.36 7.33 3.10
CA GLN A 68 -0.19 8.66 3.36
C GLN A 68 -0.17 9.53 2.10
N LYS A 69 0.94 9.55 1.37
CA LYS A 69 1.05 10.27 0.10
C LYS A 69 0.11 9.71 -0.97
N TYR A 70 -0.01 8.40 -1.08
CA TYR A 70 -0.91 7.73 -2.00
C TYR A 70 -2.38 8.09 -1.72
N TYR A 71 -2.80 8.02 -0.47
CA TYR A 71 -4.18 8.35 -0.09
C TYR A 71 -4.49 9.85 -0.19
N SER A 72 -3.50 10.73 -0.06
CA SER A 72 -3.72 12.19 -0.15
C SER A 72 -4.23 12.66 -1.51
N VAL A 73 -4.13 11.83 -2.54
CA VAL A 73 -4.62 12.16 -3.89
C VAL A 73 -5.90 11.40 -4.28
N PHE A 74 -6.51 10.65 -3.36
CA PHE A 74 -7.70 9.83 -3.66
C PHE A 74 -8.89 10.65 -4.10
N ASP A 75 -9.12 11.82 -3.50
CA ASP A 75 -10.24 12.69 -3.91
C ASP A 75 -10.12 13.13 -5.36
N GLN A 76 -8.89 13.30 -5.84
CA GLN A 76 -8.62 13.64 -7.24
C GLN A 76 -8.84 12.46 -8.20
N ILE A 77 -8.78 11.23 -7.69
CA ILE A 77 -9.08 10.01 -8.45
C ILE A 77 -10.57 9.76 -8.49
N LEU A 78 -11.24 9.93 -7.35
CA LEU A 78 -12.66 9.60 -7.19
C LEU A 78 -13.56 10.65 -7.84
N GLU A 79 -13.19 11.92 -7.78
CA GLU A 79 -13.96 13.06 -8.30
C GLU A 79 -15.45 13.03 -7.88
N ASN A 80 -15.71 12.57 -6.64
CA ASN A 80 -17.07 12.39 -6.10
C ASN A 80 -17.16 12.97 -4.70
N GLU A 81 -18.03 13.97 -4.51
CA GLU A 81 -18.22 14.68 -3.25
C GLU A 81 -18.73 13.77 -2.11
N GLU A 82 -19.47 12.72 -2.43
CA GLU A 82 -19.99 11.76 -1.44
C GLU A 82 -18.91 10.80 -0.92
N PHE A 83 -17.80 10.64 -1.67
CA PHE A 83 -16.71 9.70 -1.36
C PHE A 83 -15.42 10.39 -0.98
N LYS A 84 -15.47 11.52 -0.30
CA LYS A 84 -14.27 12.25 0.13
C LYS A 84 -13.41 11.43 1.07
N PHE A 85 -12.11 11.45 0.79
CA PHE A 85 -11.09 10.80 1.62
C PHE A 85 -10.38 11.82 2.50
N VAL A 86 -10.58 11.75 3.83
CA VAL A 86 -9.88 12.61 4.79
C VAL A 86 -8.63 11.89 5.31
N GLN A 87 -8.84 10.68 5.84
CA GLN A 87 -7.76 9.82 6.35
C GLN A 87 -8.18 8.36 6.35
N ARG A 88 -7.22 7.45 6.36
CA ARG A 88 -7.51 6.02 6.43
C ARG A 88 -7.94 5.61 7.83
N THR A 89 -9.19 5.20 7.99
CA THR A 89 -9.75 4.61 9.21
C THR A 89 -10.18 3.16 8.96
N LYS A 90 -9.96 2.28 9.93
CA LYS A 90 -10.18 0.84 9.73
C LYS A 90 -11.25 0.26 10.66
N ARG A 91 -11.26 0.65 11.91
CA ARG A 91 -12.12 0.07 12.95
C ARG A 91 -12.61 1.15 13.92
N PRO A 92 -13.80 1.70 13.74
CA PRO A 92 -14.65 1.54 12.56
C PRO A 92 -14.17 2.36 11.35
N PRO A 93 -14.57 2.00 10.10
CA PRO A 93 -14.43 2.90 8.96
C PRO A 93 -15.36 4.10 9.14
N GLN A 94 -14.82 5.32 9.04
CA GLN A 94 -15.55 6.56 9.40
C GLN A 94 -16.23 7.24 8.21
N ASN A 95 -16.02 6.75 7.00
CA ASN A 95 -16.66 7.24 5.78
C ASN A 95 -16.79 6.14 4.73
N GLU A 96 -17.52 6.41 3.66
CA GLU A 96 -17.90 5.47 2.61
C GLU A 96 -16.68 4.87 1.92
N ILE A 97 -15.69 5.68 1.56
CA ILE A 97 -14.48 5.19 0.89
C ILE A 97 -13.66 4.28 1.83
N ASN A 98 -13.61 4.58 3.13
CA ASN A 98 -12.95 3.70 4.09
C ASN A 98 -13.69 2.37 4.27
N ALA A 99 -15.03 2.37 4.19
CA ALA A 99 -15.85 1.16 4.19
C ALA A 99 -15.55 0.30 2.95
N CYS A 100 -15.53 0.91 1.78
CA CYS A 100 -15.18 0.23 0.51
C CYS A 100 -13.77 -0.36 0.55
N LEU A 101 -12.78 0.40 1.02
CA LEU A 101 -11.39 -0.08 1.17
C LEU A 101 -11.29 -1.25 2.17
N SER A 102 -12.00 -1.17 3.29
CA SER A 102 -12.01 -2.24 4.30
C SER A 102 -12.68 -3.50 3.77
N PHE A 103 -13.79 -3.37 3.06
CA PHE A 103 -14.51 -4.49 2.44
C PHE A 103 -13.65 -5.17 1.36
N GLY A 104 -13.09 -4.39 0.43
CA GLY A 104 -12.22 -4.92 -0.62
C GLY A 104 -10.99 -5.64 -0.07
N ASN A 105 -10.34 -5.06 0.94
CA ASN A 105 -9.22 -5.69 1.63
C ASN A 105 -9.63 -7.01 2.30
N THR A 106 -10.80 -7.08 2.93
CA THR A 106 -11.29 -8.31 3.57
C THR A 106 -11.51 -9.42 2.54
N LEU A 107 -12.11 -9.10 1.39
CA LEU A 107 -12.26 -10.06 0.30
C LEU A 107 -10.91 -10.58 -0.19
N LEU A 108 -9.95 -9.69 -0.39
CA LEU A 108 -8.61 -10.04 -0.84
C LEU A 108 -7.88 -10.92 0.19
N TYR A 109 -7.95 -10.58 1.47
CA TYR A 109 -7.35 -11.38 2.55
C TYR A 109 -7.93 -12.80 2.60
N ASN A 110 -9.24 -12.96 2.41
CA ASN A 110 -9.87 -14.27 2.38
C ASN A 110 -9.35 -15.13 1.22
N GLN A 111 -9.19 -14.54 0.04
CA GLN A 111 -8.62 -15.24 -1.11
C GLN A 111 -7.16 -15.64 -0.88
N PHE A 112 -6.33 -14.71 -0.37
CA PHE A 112 -4.93 -14.99 -0.06
C PHE A 112 -4.78 -16.03 1.03
N SER A 113 -5.59 -15.99 2.09
CA SER A 113 -5.57 -16.98 3.17
C SER A 113 -5.80 -18.38 2.63
N SER A 114 -6.76 -18.55 1.72
CA SER A 114 -7.02 -19.84 1.09
C SER A 114 -5.84 -20.34 0.24
N LEU A 115 -5.17 -19.44 -0.47
CA LEU A 115 -4.00 -19.77 -1.29
C LEU A 115 -2.79 -20.15 -0.43
N ILE A 116 -2.54 -19.40 0.64
CA ILE A 116 -1.46 -19.66 1.60
C ILE A 116 -1.65 -21.03 2.25
N TRP A 117 -2.88 -21.31 2.71
CA TRP A 117 -3.23 -22.61 3.27
C TRP A 117 -3.01 -23.76 2.30
N LYS A 118 -3.45 -23.62 1.04
CA LYS A 118 -3.24 -24.61 -0.02
C LYS A 118 -1.75 -24.90 -0.31
N LYS A 119 -0.88 -23.93 -0.02
CA LYS A 119 0.58 -24.08 -0.14
C LYS A 119 1.25 -24.64 1.11
N GLY A 120 0.49 -25.01 2.14
CA GLY A 120 1.02 -25.55 3.39
C GLY A 120 1.72 -24.50 4.26
N LEU A 121 1.47 -23.21 4.04
CA LEU A 121 2.03 -22.12 4.82
C LEU A 121 1.05 -21.68 5.91
N ASP A 122 1.58 -21.20 7.03
CA ASP A 122 0.78 -20.70 8.15
C ASP A 122 0.56 -19.18 8.02
N ILE A 123 -0.70 -18.77 7.90
CA ILE A 123 -1.10 -17.36 7.77
C ILE A 123 -0.80 -16.50 9.01
N ARG A 124 -0.47 -17.11 10.14
CA ARG A 124 -0.12 -16.40 11.38
C ARG A 124 1.30 -15.84 11.37
N PHE A 125 2.16 -16.33 10.49
CA PHE A 125 3.52 -15.81 10.36
C PHE A 125 3.55 -14.55 9.50
N GLY A 126 3.75 -13.38 10.14
CA GLY A 126 4.05 -12.13 9.48
C GLY A 126 5.53 -12.02 9.15
N ILE A 127 5.84 -11.42 7.99
CA ILE A 127 7.21 -11.12 7.57
C ILE A 127 7.60 -9.70 8.04
N VAL A 128 6.63 -8.81 8.06
CA VAL A 128 6.75 -7.41 8.49
C VAL A 128 6.02 -7.19 9.80
#